data_323e2a4f5862c859b0a63c81b48625b2
#
_entry.id   323e2a4f5862c859b0a63c81b48625b2
#
_cell.length_a   1.000
_cell.length_b   1.000
_cell.length_c   1.000
_cell.angle_alpha   90.00
_cell.angle_beta   90.00
_cell.angle_gamma   90.00
#
_symmetry.space_group_name_H-M   'P 1'
#
loop_
_entity.id
_entity.type
_entity.pdbx_description
1 polymer ?
#
loop_
_entity_poly.entity_id
_entity_poly.type
_entity_poly.pdbx_seq_one_letter_code
_entity_poly.pdbx_strand_id
1 'polypeptide(L)'
;MEFLAPLSEYYYFVYWFVVMLMTVKQFSIIHKFPRYAVIGRSFDYRLLLIFLIFFIIFYGLRPVYTDTGYFGDTGVYARTFGLLQNYGVFNMQGADDIKSDWLFYIIQRFCAEIMDVHLWFMLMMCCYIIPMYKGCKLIDKKHGALLMLFCIGSFQFYTFSVNGVRNGIACSIVILAVALMIKKNFLMAAILCFIATGFHKSALLPAAALFLSYYVRKPKYMFMAWLGAIGVSLAVGSQIDAMLSAMSYDERLAENLQNDDADGMILEHRFRWDFLLYSSMPILLAWYTIFKRKLYNNTYLLLLGTYMYANSVWVLAIRAIFSNRIAYLSWFIYPIVLAYPLLNFEVFKKNHSKKTALILLAHFGFTTILWLLG
;
A
#
# COMPACT_ATOMS: atom_id res chain seq x y z
N MET A 1 24.80 12.94 9.35
CA MET A 1 23.37 12.75 9.66
C MET A 1 23.08 11.78 10.80
N GLU A 2 24.08 11.18 11.36
CA GLU A 2 23.99 10.45 12.64
C GLU A 2 23.41 11.28 13.81
N PHE A 3 23.52 12.60 13.70
CA PHE A 3 22.90 13.55 14.63
C PHE A 3 21.37 13.35 14.81
N LEU A 4 20.65 12.81 13.80
CA LEU A 4 19.22 12.50 13.89
C LEU A 4 18.92 11.09 14.47
N ALA A 5 19.93 10.26 14.71
CA ALA A 5 19.73 8.91 15.25
C ALA A 5 18.95 8.90 16.58
N PRO A 6 19.20 9.82 17.54
CA PRO A 6 18.42 9.90 18.78
C PRO A 6 16.94 10.24 18.58
N LEU A 7 16.58 10.76 17.39
CA LEU A 7 15.21 11.14 17.05
C LEU A 7 14.46 10.03 16.28
N SER A 8 15.09 8.88 16.04
CA SER A 8 14.50 7.79 15.24
C SER A 8 13.14 7.34 15.77
N GLU A 9 12.97 7.26 17.10
CA GLU A 9 11.71 6.90 17.76
C GLU A 9 10.57 7.89 17.46
N TYR A 10 10.89 9.16 17.17
CA TYR A 10 9.90 10.20 16.92
C TYR A 10 9.45 10.30 15.45
N TYR A 11 10.09 9.58 14.53
CA TYR A 11 9.74 9.65 13.11
C TYR A 11 8.31 9.24 12.83
N TYR A 12 7.83 8.17 13.48
CA TYR A 12 6.44 7.76 13.34
C TYR A 12 5.50 8.80 13.97
N PHE A 13 5.85 9.34 15.13
CA PHE A 13 5.07 10.38 15.80
C PHE A 13 4.92 11.64 14.94
N VAL A 14 6.00 12.10 14.30
CA VAL A 14 5.95 13.26 13.38
C VAL A 14 5.03 12.98 12.20
N TYR A 15 5.13 11.80 11.58
CA TYR A 15 4.21 11.39 10.53
C TYR A 15 2.75 11.42 11.03
N TRP A 16 2.49 10.73 12.12
CA TRP A 16 1.16 10.64 12.72
C TRP A 16 0.59 12.03 13.01
N PHE A 17 1.38 12.90 13.63
CA PHE A 17 0.96 14.26 13.99
C PHE A 17 0.59 15.10 12.76
N VAL A 18 1.41 15.09 11.73
CA VAL A 18 1.16 15.80 10.48
C VAL A 18 -0.12 15.30 9.81
N VAL A 19 -0.29 13.97 9.70
CA VAL A 19 -1.49 13.37 9.08
C VAL A 19 -2.72 13.63 9.94
N MET A 20 -2.60 13.62 11.26
CA MET A 20 -3.68 13.98 12.19
C MET A 20 -4.16 15.41 11.93
N LEU A 21 -3.24 16.38 11.85
CA LEU A 21 -3.59 17.79 11.59
C LEU A 21 -4.34 17.94 10.24
N MET A 22 -3.86 17.27 9.19
CA MET A 22 -4.51 17.28 7.89
C MET A 22 -5.92 16.66 7.95
N THR A 23 -6.05 15.53 8.62
CA THR A 23 -7.31 14.78 8.75
C THR A 23 -8.33 15.55 9.57
N VAL A 24 -7.94 16.11 10.72
CA VAL A 24 -8.82 16.93 11.59
C VAL A 24 -9.27 18.20 10.88
N LYS A 25 -8.35 18.90 10.19
CA LYS A 25 -8.71 20.04 9.36
C LYS A 25 -9.77 19.67 8.31
N GLN A 26 -9.52 18.60 7.58
CA GLN A 26 -10.44 18.15 6.53
C GLN A 26 -11.77 17.65 7.11
N PHE A 27 -11.75 16.92 8.21
CA PHE A 27 -12.94 16.52 8.95
C PHE A 27 -13.80 17.75 9.31
N SER A 28 -13.20 18.79 9.90
CA SER A 28 -13.89 20.00 10.30
C SER A 28 -14.56 20.71 9.12
N ILE A 29 -13.88 20.77 7.97
CA ILE A 29 -14.40 21.39 6.75
C ILE A 29 -15.59 20.58 6.21
N ILE A 30 -15.43 19.27 6.03
CA ILE A 30 -16.49 18.39 5.50
C ILE A 30 -17.70 18.37 6.45
N HIS A 31 -17.46 18.37 7.77
CA HIS A 31 -18.51 18.33 8.77
C HIS A 31 -19.34 19.62 8.82
N LYS A 32 -18.69 20.79 8.70
CA LYS A 32 -19.36 22.11 8.72
C LYS A 32 -20.22 22.35 7.48
N PHE A 33 -19.82 21.82 6.34
CA PHE A 33 -20.50 22.03 5.06
C PHE A 33 -21.26 20.77 4.64
N PRO A 34 -22.52 20.59 5.01
CA PRO A 34 -23.28 19.35 4.80
C PRO A 34 -23.60 19.06 3.33
N ARG A 35 -23.27 19.96 2.39
CA ARG A 35 -23.56 19.77 0.97
C ARG A 35 -22.50 18.90 0.30
N TYR A 36 -22.92 17.82 -0.36
CA TYR A 36 -22.08 16.91 -1.12
C TYR A 36 -21.12 17.62 -2.11
N ALA A 37 -21.59 18.69 -2.77
CA ALA A 37 -20.81 19.46 -3.74
C ALA A 37 -19.55 20.13 -3.14
N VAL A 38 -19.45 20.25 -1.82
CA VAL A 38 -18.36 20.96 -1.15
C VAL A 38 -17.21 20.03 -0.75
N ILE A 39 -17.44 18.70 -0.69
CA ILE A 39 -16.45 17.74 -0.19
C ILE A 39 -15.11 17.87 -0.92
N GLY A 40 -15.11 18.09 -2.24
CA GLY A 40 -13.89 18.16 -3.03
C GLY A 40 -13.28 19.55 -3.22
N ARG A 41 -14.04 20.63 -2.92
CA ARG A 41 -13.53 22.02 -3.10
C ARG A 41 -12.66 22.53 -1.96
N SER A 42 -12.64 21.83 -0.85
CA SER A 42 -12.10 22.30 0.41
C SER A 42 -10.67 21.84 0.71
N PHE A 43 -10.10 20.97 -0.11
CA PHE A 43 -8.72 20.51 0.12
C PHE A 43 -7.76 21.27 -0.79
N ASP A 44 -6.85 22.02 -0.16
CA ASP A 44 -5.86 22.81 -0.89
C ASP A 44 -4.75 21.90 -1.44
N TYR A 45 -4.68 21.78 -2.77
CA TYR A 45 -3.63 21.05 -3.47
C TYR A 45 -2.22 21.57 -3.15
N ARG A 46 -2.06 22.87 -2.88
CA ARG A 46 -0.76 23.46 -2.56
C ARG A 46 -0.29 22.96 -1.21
N LEU A 47 -1.18 22.93 -0.23
CA LEU A 47 -0.89 22.40 1.09
C LEU A 47 -0.51 20.91 1.02
N LEU A 48 -1.25 20.12 0.24
CA LEU A 48 -0.90 18.71 0.02
C LEU A 48 0.51 18.57 -0.58
N LEU A 49 0.86 19.37 -1.60
CA LEU A 49 2.18 19.31 -2.22
C LEU A 49 3.29 19.64 -1.23
N ILE A 50 3.08 20.65 -0.38
CA ILE A 50 4.03 20.98 0.70
C ILE A 50 4.27 19.79 1.61
N PHE A 51 3.20 19.10 2.03
CA PHE A 51 3.32 17.90 2.87
C PHE A 51 3.99 16.74 2.14
N LEU A 52 3.71 16.51 0.86
CA LEU A 52 4.37 15.47 0.09
C LEU A 52 5.87 15.74 -0.07
N ILE A 53 6.26 16.97 -0.32
CA ILE A 53 7.67 17.39 -0.35
C ILE A 53 8.31 17.20 1.03
N PHE A 54 7.62 17.59 2.08
CA PHE A 54 8.08 17.36 3.45
C PHE A 54 8.34 15.86 3.71
N PHE A 55 7.42 14.98 3.36
CA PHE A 55 7.60 13.53 3.54
C PHE A 55 8.77 12.98 2.70
N ILE A 56 8.95 13.44 1.46
CA ILE A 56 10.09 13.02 0.62
C ILE A 56 11.41 13.38 1.31
N ILE A 57 11.53 14.60 1.78
CA ILE A 57 12.75 15.07 2.45
C ILE A 57 12.92 14.38 3.80
N PHE A 58 11.88 14.37 4.63
CA PHE A 58 11.93 13.84 5.99
C PHE A 58 12.30 12.35 6.02
N TYR A 59 11.65 11.53 5.17
CA TYR A 59 11.99 10.11 5.10
C TYR A 59 13.25 9.82 4.28
N GLY A 60 13.57 10.65 3.29
CA GLY A 60 14.83 10.53 2.55
C GLY A 60 16.05 10.76 3.43
N LEU A 61 15.96 11.71 4.36
CA LEU A 61 17.04 12.07 5.27
C LEU A 61 17.03 11.28 6.59
N ARG A 62 16.21 10.20 6.71
CA ARG A 62 16.16 9.41 7.93
C ARG A 62 17.50 8.79 8.27
N PRO A 63 17.78 8.54 9.57
CA PRO A 63 18.95 7.78 10.00
C PRO A 63 18.94 6.36 9.38
N VAL A 64 20.07 5.91 8.83
CA VAL A 64 20.17 4.63 8.11
C VAL A 64 20.92 3.56 8.88
N TYR A 65 21.73 3.96 9.88
CA TYR A 65 22.56 3.08 10.69
C TYR A 65 22.12 3.12 12.16
N THR A 66 20.84 2.83 12.41
CA THR A 66 20.33 2.73 13.77
C THR A 66 20.25 1.29 14.21
N ASP A 67 20.80 0.97 15.37
CA ASP A 67 20.72 -0.36 16.00
C ASP A 67 19.32 -0.66 16.55
N THR A 68 18.40 0.29 16.46
CA THR A 68 17.10 0.28 17.15
C THR A 68 15.97 -0.39 16.38
N GLY A 69 16.18 -0.74 15.10
CA GLY A 69 15.14 -1.40 14.28
C GLY A 69 13.92 -0.53 13.91
N TYR A 70 13.90 0.77 14.24
CA TYR A 70 12.75 1.67 13.99
C TYR A 70 12.32 1.78 12.53
N PHE A 71 13.24 1.48 11.60
CA PHE A 71 13.01 1.64 10.16
C PHE A 71 13.04 0.32 9.38
N GLY A 72 12.95 -0.82 10.08
CA GLY A 72 12.90 -2.16 9.45
C GLY A 72 14.05 -2.38 8.46
N ASP A 73 13.72 -2.73 7.22
CA ASP A 73 14.69 -3.05 6.17
C ASP A 73 15.60 -1.88 5.73
N THR A 74 15.42 -0.65 6.24
CA THR A 74 16.26 0.51 5.87
C THR A 74 17.75 0.23 6.07
N GLY A 75 18.15 -0.41 7.19
CA GLY A 75 19.53 -0.76 7.46
C GLY A 75 20.10 -1.78 6.47
N VAL A 76 19.29 -2.73 6.02
CA VAL A 76 19.66 -3.71 4.99
C VAL A 76 19.92 -3.02 3.65
N TYR A 77 19.01 -2.12 3.24
CA TYR A 77 19.19 -1.35 2.00
C TYR A 77 20.41 -0.45 2.06
N ALA A 78 20.67 0.21 3.19
CA ALA A 78 21.83 1.08 3.35
C ALA A 78 23.15 0.29 3.31
N ARG A 79 23.20 -0.88 3.96
CA ARG A 79 24.35 -1.79 3.91
C ARG A 79 24.64 -2.24 2.49
N THR A 80 23.60 -2.70 1.76
CA THR A 80 23.75 -3.13 0.37
C THR A 80 24.25 -1.97 -0.51
N PHE A 81 23.72 -0.76 -0.30
CA PHE A 81 24.18 0.42 -1.01
C PHE A 81 25.65 0.74 -0.75
N GLY A 82 26.09 0.68 0.52
CA GLY A 82 27.49 0.89 0.89
C GLY A 82 28.44 -0.18 0.33
N LEU A 83 27.99 -1.44 0.25
CA LEU A 83 28.77 -2.51 -0.40
C LEU A 83 28.94 -2.25 -1.90
N LEU A 84 27.90 -1.76 -2.57
CA LEU A 84 27.97 -1.38 -3.99
C LEU A 84 28.95 -0.23 -4.22
N GLN A 85 28.99 0.77 -3.32
CA GLN A 85 29.93 1.90 -3.39
C GLN A 85 31.39 1.45 -3.24
N ASN A 86 31.67 0.55 -2.28
CA ASN A 86 33.03 0.20 -1.90
C ASN A 86 33.63 -0.92 -2.75
N TYR A 87 32.83 -1.89 -3.17
CA TYR A 87 33.34 -3.13 -3.79
C TYR A 87 32.85 -3.36 -5.22
N GLY A 88 31.92 -2.55 -5.71
CA GLY A 88 31.27 -2.76 -7.01
C GLY A 88 30.46 -4.06 -7.07
N VAL A 89 29.98 -4.39 -8.27
CA VAL A 89 29.01 -5.49 -8.47
C VAL A 89 29.66 -6.88 -8.44
N PHE A 90 30.95 -6.98 -8.70
CA PHE A 90 31.61 -8.28 -8.93
C PHE A 90 31.74 -9.14 -7.67
N ASN A 91 31.51 -8.62 -6.46
CA ASN A 91 31.67 -9.33 -5.19
C ASN A 91 30.35 -9.58 -4.43
N MET A 92 29.19 -9.44 -5.05
CA MET A 92 27.93 -9.70 -4.35
C MET A 92 27.58 -11.20 -4.36
N GLN A 93 27.73 -11.85 -3.24
CA GLN A 93 26.99 -13.08 -2.91
C GLN A 93 25.50 -12.68 -2.78
N GLY A 94 24.67 -13.14 -3.70
CA GLY A 94 23.24 -12.81 -3.74
C GLY A 94 22.70 -12.55 -5.16
N ALA A 95 23.30 -13.21 -6.16
CA ALA A 95 22.88 -13.08 -7.56
C ALA A 95 21.39 -13.44 -7.78
N ASP A 96 20.76 -14.20 -6.89
CA ASP A 96 19.36 -14.63 -7.02
C ASP A 96 18.35 -13.53 -6.62
N ASP A 97 18.69 -12.69 -5.65
CA ASP A 97 17.88 -11.50 -5.31
C ASP A 97 17.87 -10.49 -6.47
N ILE A 98 18.98 -10.36 -7.19
CA ILE A 98 19.07 -9.49 -8.39
C ILE A 98 18.12 -9.97 -9.49
N LYS A 99 17.92 -11.28 -9.65
CA LYS A 99 17.02 -11.83 -10.66
C LYS A 99 15.55 -11.52 -10.38
N SER A 100 15.15 -11.37 -9.12
CA SER A 100 13.74 -11.18 -8.77
C SER A 100 13.26 -9.73 -8.85
N ASP A 101 14.06 -8.77 -8.34
CA ASP A 101 13.71 -7.34 -8.26
C ASP A 101 14.71 -6.50 -9.07
N TRP A 102 14.97 -6.93 -10.31
CA TRP A 102 16.09 -6.51 -11.16
C TRP A 102 16.17 -4.99 -11.37
N LEU A 103 15.04 -4.31 -11.51
CA LEU A 103 15.03 -2.87 -11.78
C LEU A 103 15.45 -2.07 -10.53
N PHE A 104 15.01 -2.50 -9.35
CA PHE A 104 15.41 -1.88 -8.10
C PHE A 104 16.93 -1.95 -7.91
N TYR A 105 17.52 -3.11 -8.14
CA TYR A 105 18.97 -3.31 -7.99
C TYR A 105 19.79 -2.57 -9.06
N ILE A 106 19.32 -2.50 -10.31
CA ILE A 106 19.98 -1.70 -11.35
C ILE A 106 20.01 -0.23 -10.96
N ILE A 107 18.87 0.33 -10.48
CA ILE A 107 18.81 1.71 -10.03
C ILE A 107 19.71 1.92 -8.81
N GLN A 108 19.67 1.03 -7.82
CA GLN A 108 20.48 1.12 -6.63
C GLN A 108 21.97 1.14 -6.98
N ARG A 109 22.40 0.26 -7.87
CA ARG A 109 23.77 0.21 -8.38
C ARG A 109 24.21 1.51 -9.02
N PHE A 110 23.42 1.99 -9.98
CA PHE A 110 23.72 3.23 -10.69
C PHE A 110 23.80 4.41 -9.72
N CYS A 111 22.87 4.49 -8.77
CA CYS A 111 22.84 5.54 -7.77
C CYS A 111 24.04 5.47 -6.80
N ALA A 112 24.51 4.26 -6.47
CA ALA A 112 25.68 4.09 -5.60
C ALA A 112 26.97 4.66 -6.19
N GLU A 113 27.09 4.77 -7.51
CA GLU A 113 28.24 5.37 -8.19
C GLU A 113 28.23 6.90 -8.16
N ILE A 114 27.05 7.56 -8.03
CA ILE A 114 26.91 8.99 -8.26
C ILE A 114 26.33 9.78 -7.09
N MET A 115 25.78 9.14 -6.05
CA MET A 115 25.16 9.85 -4.93
C MET A 115 25.38 9.13 -3.59
N ASP A 116 25.09 9.83 -2.50
CA ASP A 116 25.07 9.22 -1.16
C ASP A 116 23.75 8.47 -0.88
N VAL A 117 23.75 7.67 0.18
CA VAL A 117 22.60 6.83 0.56
C VAL A 117 21.34 7.61 0.91
N HIS A 118 21.45 8.82 1.46
CA HIS A 118 20.28 9.63 1.81
C HIS A 118 19.63 10.23 0.55
N LEU A 119 20.42 10.70 -0.42
CA LEU A 119 19.91 11.14 -1.72
C LEU A 119 19.23 9.99 -2.46
N TRP A 120 19.78 8.78 -2.37
CA TRP A 120 19.14 7.58 -2.91
C TRP A 120 17.81 7.29 -2.23
N PHE A 121 17.71 7.37 -0.89
CA PHE A 121 16.43 7.22 -0.21
C PHE A 121 15.43 8.32 -0.57
N MET A 122 15.87 9.56 -0.78
CA MET A 122 15.00 10.62 -1.30
C MET A 122 14.46 10.30 -2.69
N LEU A 123 15.30 9.74 -3.57
CA LEU A 123 14.88 9.28 -4.90
C LEU A 123 13.85 8.16 -4.78
N MET A 124 14.07 7.17 -3.89
CA MET A 124 13.09 6.10 -3.64
C MET A 124 11.76 6.67 -3.12
N MET A 125 11.79 7.66 -2.24
CA MET A 125 10.58 8.36 -1.78
C MET A 125 9.87 9.11 -2.93
N CYS A 126 10.60 9.71 -3.86
CA CYS A 126 10.02 10.29 -5.07
C CYS A 126 9.36 9.20 -5.94
N CYS A 127 10.01 8.06 -6.13
CA CYS A 127 9.47 6.92 -6.88
C CYS A 127 8.22 6.32 -6.21
N TYR A 128 8.08 6.44 -4.88
CA TYR A 128 6.91 6.01 -4.15
C TYR A 128 5.76 7.04 -4.19
N ILE A 129 6.03 8.29 -3.86
CA ILE A 129 4.99 9.31 -3.65
C ILE A 129 4.45 9.86 -4.98
N ILE A 130 5.32 10.12 -5.97
CA ILE A 130 4.91 10.78 -7.22
C ILE A 130 3.93 9.95 -8.05
N PRO A 131 4.15 8.63 -8.29
CA PRO A 131 3.18 7.81 -9.03
C PRO A 131 1.84 7.71 -8.29
N MET A 132 1.84 7.56 -6.96
CA MET A 132 0.62 7.53 -6.14
C MET A 132 -0.18 8.83 -6.27
N TYR A 133 0.48 9.97 -6.12
CA TYR A 133 -0.15 11.28 -6.27
C TYR A 133 -0.72 11.50 -7.68
N LYS A 134 0.08 11.21 -8.72
CA LYS A 134 -0.38 11.28 -10.12
C LYS A 134 -1.54 10.33 -10.38
N GLY A 135 -1.47 9.11 -9.85
CA GLY A 135 -2.53 8.12 -9.94
C GLY A 135 -3.84 8.62 -9.32
N CYS A 136 -3.82 9.09 -8.07
CA CYS A 136 -4.98 9.68 -7.40
C CYS A 136 -5.57 10.85 -8.19
N LYS A 137 -4.73 11.74 -8.72
CA LYS A 137 -5.17 12.90 -9.52
C LYS A 137 -5.76 12.51 -10.88
N LEU A 138 -5.26 11.45 -11.51
CA LEU A 138 -5.79 10.95 -12.78
C LEU A 138 -7.07 10.13 -12.60
N ILE A 139 -7.21 9.38 -11.49
CA ILE A 139 -8.43 8.64 -11.13
C ILE A 139 -9.58 9.64 -10.94
N ASP A 140 -9.34 10.70 -10.19
CA ASP A 140 -10.36 11.72 -9.93
C ASP A 140 -9.72 13.12 -9.90
N LYS A 141 -9.90 13.89 -10.99
CA LYS A 141 -9.37 15.27 -11.07
C LYS A 141 -9.91 16.19 -9.99
N LYS A 142 -11.16 15.98 -9.55
CA LYS A 142 -11.83 16.84 -8.57
C LYS A 142 -11.43 16.50 -7.14
N HIS A 143 -11.34 15.22 -6.82
CA HIS A 143 -11.14 14.75 -5.45
C HIS A 143 -9.78 14.05 -5.23
N GLY A 144 -8.88 14.09 -6.22
CA GLY A 144 -7.60 13.39 -6.16
C GLY A 144 -6.72 13.75 -4.95
N ALA A 145 -6.81 14.99 -4.46
CA ALA A 145 -6.12 15.39 -3.23
C ALA A 145 -6.70 14.69 -1.98
N LEU A 146 -8.02 14.50 -1.93
CA LEU A 146 -8.66 13.73 -0.86
C LEU A 146 -8.36 12.24 -0.97
N LEU A 147 -8.35 11.67 -2.18
CA LEU A 147 -7.90 10.29 -2.39
C LEU A 147 -6.48 10.10 -1.86
N MET A 148 -5.58 11.05 -2.16
CA MET A 148 -4.21 11.01 -1.63
C MET A 148 -4.17 11.13 -0.10
N LEU A 149 -5.03 11.95 0.52
CA LEU A 149 -5.12 12.03 1.97
C LEU A 149 -5.56 10.69 2.60
N PHE A 150 -6.51 9.96 1.99
CA PHE A 150 -6.85 8.61 2.43
C PHE A 150 -5.67 7.64 2.30
N CYS A 151 -4.88 7.75 1.22
CA CYS A 151 -3.67 6.92 1.06
C CYS A 151 -2.61 7.24 2.12
N ILE A 152 -2.35 8.52 2.39
CA ILE A 152 -1.40 8.96 3.44
C ILE A 152 -1.88 8.54 4.83
N GLY A 153 -3.19 8.57 5.08
CA GLY A 153 -3.79 8.18 6.36
C GLY A 153 -3.86 6.67 6.59
N SER A 154 -3.46 5.83 5.63
CA SER A 154 -3.41 4.39 5.80
C SER A 154 -2.11 3.95 6.48
N PHE A 155 -2.19 2.94 7.34
CA PHE A 155 -1.01 2.45 8.08
C PHE A 155 0.12 1.93 7.16
N GLN A 156 -0.20 1.47 5.95
CA GLN A 156 0.82 1.03 4.99
C GLN A 156 1.69 2.18 4.47
N PHE A 157 1.18 3.43 4.48
CA PHE A 157 1.93 4.54 3.91
C PHE A 157 3.28 4.73 4.61
N TYR A 158 3.29 4.72 5.93
CA TYR A 158 4.54 4.78 6.70
C TYR A 158 5.40 3.55 6.46
N THR A 159 4.82 2.35 6.61
CA THR A 159 5.55 1.09 6.44
C THR A 159 6.26 1.02 5.09
N PHE A 160 5.58 1.38 4.01
CA PHE A 160 6.18 1.41 2.67
C PHE A 160 7.22 2.53 2.48
N SER A 161 7.18 3.56 3.31
CA SER A 161 8.18 4.62 3.28
C SER A 161 9.52 4.19 3.88
N VAL A 162 9.52 3.29 4.86
CA VAL A 162 10.73 2.97 5.65
C VAL A 162 11.13 1.50 5.60
N ASN A 163 10.19 0.56 5.57
CA ASN A 163 10.43 -0.88 5.64
C ASN A 163 10.27 -1.55 4.26
N GLY A 164 9.06 -1.62 3.75
CA GLY A 164 8.75 -2.27 2.47
C GLY A 164 8.95 -1.37 1.23
N VAL A 165 10.08 -0.68 1.10
CA VAL A 165 10.30 0.37 0.06
C VAL A 165 10.07 -0.15 -1.36
N ARG A 166 10.63 -1.33 -1.71
CA ARG A 166 10.43 -1.95 -3.04
C ARG A 166 8.97 -2.20 -3.35
N ASN A 167 8.25 -2.81 -2.39
CA ASN A 167 6.83 -3.11 -2.52
C ASN A 167 5.98 -1.82 -2.60
N GLY A 168 6.31 -0.82 -1.78
CA GLY A 168 5.65 0.49 -1.80
C GLY A 168 5.74 1.17 -3.16
N ILE A 169 6.94 1.23 -3.75
CA ILE A 169 7.16 1.80 -5.09
C ILE A 169 6.35 1.01 -6.14
N ALA A 170 6.44 -0.32 -6.12
CA ALA A 170 5.73 -1.17 -7.06
C ALA A 170 4.21 -0.96 -6.97
N CYS A 171 3.63 -0.96 -5.77
CA CYS A 171 2.21 -0.69 -5.53
C CYS A 171 1.79 0.72 -5.98
N SER A 172 2.63 1.72 -5.74
CA SER A 172 2.40 3.09 -6.18
C SER A 172 2.35 3.21 -7.71
N ILE A 173 3.25 2.52 -8.42
CA ILE A 173 3.25 2.46 -9.88
C ILE A 173 1.98 1.74 -10.38
N VAL A 174 1.52 0.69 -9.70
CA VAL A 174 0.25 0.01 -10.03
C VAL A 174 -0.94 0.96 -9.87
N ILE A 175 -0.98 1.84 -8.87
CA ILE A 175 -2.04 2.87 -8.75
C ILE A 175 -2.05 3.76 -10.01
N LEU A 176 -0.88 4.17 -10.49
CA LEU A 176 -0.79 4.95 -11.73
C LEU A 176 -1.21 4.13 -12.95
N ALA A 177 -0.87 2.83 -13.01
CA ALA A 177 -1.33 1.94 -14.07
C ALA A 177 -2.87 1.79 -14.07
N VAL A 178 -3.50 1.64 -12.90
CA VAL A 178 -4.97 1.65 -12.75
C VAL A 178 -5.56 2.94 -13.31
N ALA A 179 -4.97 4.10 -12.99
CA ALA A 179 -5.42 5.39 -13.49
C ALA A 179 -5.34 5.48 -15.03
N LEU A 180 -4.26 4.97 -15.63
CA LEU A 180 -4.12 4.92 -17.09
C LEU A 180 -5.07 3.92 -17.73
N MET A 181 -5.34 2.79 -17.11
CA MET A 181 -6.37 1.84 -17.54
C MET A 181 -7.77 2.48 -17.58
N ILE A 182 -8.11 3.30 -16.57
CA ILE A 182 -9.34 4.10 -16.55
C ILE A 182 -9.38 5.05 -17.75
N LYS A 183 -8.24 5.64 -18.12
CA LYS A 183 -8.12 6.53 -19.29
C LYS A 183 -8.01 5.78 -20.63
N LYS A 184 -8.15 4.45 -20.63
CA LYS A 184 -8.03 3.56 -21.80
C LYS A 184 -6.64 3.58 -22.46
N ASN A 185 -5.61 3.99 -21.74
CA ASN A 185 -4.22 3.91 -22.19
C ASN A 185 -3.62 2.56 -21.76
N PHE A 186 -4.03 1.50 -22.44
CA PHE A 186 -3.69 0.11 -22.08
C PHE A 186 -2.21 -0.19 -22.21
N LEU A 187 -1.56 0.34 -23.27
CA LEU A 187 -0.14 0.12 -23.49
C LEU A 187 0.70 0.68 -22.34
N MET A 188 0.46 1.94 -21.96
CA MET A 188 1.19 2.55 -20.85
C MET A 188 0.86 1.90 -19.51
N ALA A 189 -0.38 1.44 -19.31
CA ALA A 189 -0.74 0.68 -18.11
C ALA A 189 0.03 -0.65 -18.05
N ALA A 190 0.17 -1.38 -19.17
CA ALA A 190 0.95 -2.61 -19.23
C ALA A 190 2.45 -2.36 -18.99
N ILE A 191 3.02 -1.32 -19.59
CA ILE A 191 4.42 -0.90 -19.36
C ILE A 191 4.65 -0.59 -17.88
N LEU A 192 3.74 0.17 -17.24
CA LEU A 192 3.87 0.47 -15.81
C LEU A 192 3.74 -0.78 -14.94
N CYS A 193 2.86 -1.73 -15.27
CA CYS A 193 2.80 -3.01 -14.57
C CYS A 193 4.11 -3.79 -14.70
N PHE A 194 4.72 -3.81 -15.89
CA PHE A 194 6.03 -4.42 -16.10
C PHE A 194 7.13 -3.73 -15.28
N ILE A 195 7.17 -2.41 -15.25
CA ILE A 195 8.09 -1.62 -14.41
C ILE A 195 7.86 -1.95 -12.93
N ALA A 196 6.60 -2.01 -12.47
CA ALA A 196 6.27 -2.35 -11.08
C ALA A 196 6.82 -3.73 -10.69
N THR A 197 6.69 -4.75 -11.57
CA THR A 197 7.26 -6.08 -11.31
C THR A 197 8.78 -6.09 -11.30
N GLY A 198 9.44 -5.19 -12.01
CA GLY A 198 10.89 -4.99 -11.94
C GLY A 198 11.36 -4.39 -10.62
N PHE A 199 10.53 -3.56 -9.96
CA PHE A 199 10.80 -3.09 -8.59
C PHE A 199 10.53 -4.15 -7.54
N HIS A 200 9.46 -4.94 -7.71
CA HIS A 200 9.13 -6.02 -6.81
C HIS A 200 8.26 -7.07 -7.51
N LYS A 201 8.77 -8.30 -7.59
CA LYS A 201 8.12 -9.40 -8.34
C LYS A 201 6.67 -9.65 -7.94
N SER A 202 6.33 -9.49 -6.65
CA SER A 202 4.97 -9.71 -6.15
C SER A 202 3.95 -8.69 -6.66
N ALA A 203 4.37 -7.58 -7.29
CA ALA A 203 3.48 -6.67 -8.00
C ALA A 203 2.76 -7.33 -9.20
N LEU A 204 3.21 -8.52 -9.63
CA LEU A 204 2.48 -9.33 -10.61
C LEU A 204 1.05 -9.64 -10.16
N LEU A 205 0.83 -9.86 -8.85
CA LEU A 205 -0.51 -10.13 -8.32
C LEU A 205 -1.48 -8.95 -8.52
N PRO A 206 -1.20 -7.72 -8.04
CA PRO A 206 -2.10 -6.61 -8.30
C PRO A 206 -2.18 -6.21 -9.78
N ALA A 207 -1.12 -6.41 -10.57
CA ALA A 207 -1.16 -6.21 -12.01
C ALA A 207 -2.13 -7.20 -12.69
N ALA A 208 -2.05 -8.48 -12.37
CA ALA A 208 -2.98 -9.50 -12.87
C ALA A 208 -4.43 -9.20 -12.44
N ALA A 209 -4.63 -8.79 -11.17
CA ALA A 209 -5.94 -8.38 -10.67
C ALA A 209 -6.51 -7.17 -11.42
N LEU A 210 -5.67 -6.20 -11.81
CA LEU A 210 -6.08 -5.06 -12.64
C LEU A 210 -6.59 -5.51 -14.01
N PHE A 211 -5.83 -6.36 -14.71
CA PHE A 211 -6.26 -6.87 -16.01
C PHE A 211 -7.50 -7.76 -15.90
N LEU A 212 -7.58 -8.64 -14.91
CA LEU A 212 -8.76 -9.45 -14.65
C LEU A 212 -9.98 -8.56 -14.38
N SER A 213 -9.84 -7.51 -13.58
CA SER A 213 -10.89 -6.54 -13.29
C SER A 213 -11.35 -5.78 -14.54
N TYR A 214 -10.47 -5.55 -15.50
CA TYR A 214 -10.83 -4.91 -16.74
C TYR A 214 -11.76 -5.80 -17.59
N TYR A 215 -11.50 -7.09 -17.67
CA TYR A 215 -12.32 -8.04 -18.44
C TYR A 215 -13.54 -8.53 -17.67
N VAL A 216 -13.41 -8.80 -16.38
CA VAL A 216 -14.47 -9.36 -15.53
C VAL A 216 -14.97 -8.26 -14.55
N ARG A 217 -15.74 -7.32 -15.08
CA ARG A 217 -16.22 -6.11 -14.36
C ARG A 217 -17.56 -6.28 -13.64
N LYS A 218 -18.16 -7.47 -13.67
CA LYS A 218 -19.47 -7.70 -13.06
C LYS A 218 -19.33 -7.81 -11.52
N PRO A 219 -19.98 -6.94 -10.72
CA PRO A 219 -19.88 -6.97 -9.26
C PRO A 219 -20.18 -8.35 -8.66
N LYS A 220 -21.18 -9.04 -9.18
CA LYS A 220 -21.55 -10.39 -8.71
C LYS A 220 -20.36 -11.34 -8.68
N TYR A 221 -19.52 -11.36 -9.71
CA TYR A 221 -18.36 -12.26 -9.79
C TYR A 221 -17.25 -11.84 -8.82
N MET A 222 -17.04 -10.53 -8.61
CA MET A 222 -16.08 -10.04 -7.62
C MET A 222 -16.44 -10.52 -6.21
N PHE A 223 -17.72 -10.35 -5.82
CA PHE A 223 -18.22 -10.79 -4.52
C PHE A 223 -18.20 -12.32 -4.39
N MET A 224 -18.57 -13.06 -5.45
CA MET A 224 -18.49 -14.53 -5.45
C MET A 224 -17.05 -15.02 -5.29
N ALA A 225 -16.08 -14.41 -5.98
CA ALA A 225 -14.66 -14.75 -5.86
C ALA A 225 -14.17 -14.53 -4.43
N TRP A 226 -14.49 -13.38 -3.83
CA TRP A 226 -14.06 -13.05 -2.48
C TRP A 226 -14.70 -13.97 -1.41
N LEU A 227 -16.02 -14.17 -1.47
CA LEU A 227 -16.73 -15.08 -0.56
C LEU A 227 -16.30 -16.54 -0.76
N GLY A 228 -16.09 -16.95 -2.02
CA GLY A 228 -15.57 -18.27 -2.34
C GLY A 228 -14.15 -18.47 -1.77
N ALA A 229 -13.27 -17.47 -1.86
CA ALA A 229 -11.95 -17.53 -1.26
C ALA A 229 -12.00 -17.71 0.26
N ILE A 230 -12.93 -17.03 0.96
CA ILE A 230 -13.15 -17.22 2.40
C ILE A 230 -13.60 -18.68 2.66
N GLY A 231 -14.59 -19.16 1.92
CA GLY A 231 -15.10 -20.55 2.08
C GLY A 231 -14.02 -21.59 1.86
N VAL A 232 -13.21 -21.45 0.80
CA VAL A 232 -12.09 -22.33 0.49
C VAL A 232 -11.02 -22.25 1.58
N SER A 233 -10.64 -21.05 2.01
CA SER A 233 -9.63 -20.88 3.08
C SER A 233 -10.08 -21.46 4.42
N LEU A 234 -11.36 -21.44 4.73
CA LEU A 234 -11.90 -22.08 5.94
C LEU A 234 -11.92 -23.59 5.82
N ALA A 235 -12.22 -24.12 4.63
CA ALA A 235 -12.35 -25.58 4.41
C ALA A 235 -11.01 -26.30 4.25
N VAL A 236 -10.07 -25.70 3.49
CA VAL A 236 -8.80 -26.34 3.11
C VAL A 236 -7.58 -25.44 3.31
N GLY A 237 -7.67 -24.44 4.17
CA GLY A 237 -6.63 -23.41 4.33
C GLY A 237 -5.28 -23.95 4.81
N SER A 238 -5.27 -24.99 5.65
CA SER A 238 -4.03 -25.65 6.11
C SER A 238 -3.27 -26.34 4.98
N GLN A 239 -3.97 -26.96 4.03
CA GLN A 239 -3.36 -27.60 2.86
C GLN A 239 -2.79 -26.56 1.89
N ILE A 240 -3.51 -25.43 1.69
CA ILE A 240 -3.05 -24.31 0.88
C ILE A 240 -1.79 -23.70 1.50
N ASP A 241 -1.77 -23.52 2.81
CA ASP A 241 -0.63 -22.99 3.53
C ASP A 241 0.60 -23.90 3.42
N ALA A 242 0.43 -25.22 3.62
CA ALA A 242 1.49 -26.18 3.41
C ALA A 242 2.01 -26.17 1.96
N MET A 243 1.14 -26.02 0.98
CA MET A 243 1.52 -25.91 -0.42
C MET A 243 2.29 -24.61 -0.71
N LEU A 244 1.82 -23.48 -0.19
CA LEU A 244 2.50 -22.18 -0.35
C LEU A 244 3.88 -22.17 0.33
N SER A 245 3.99 -22.77 1.51
CA SER A 245 5.25 -22.92 2.23
C SER A 245 6.25 -23.80 1.46
N ALA A 246 5.76 -24.88 0.84
CA ALA A 246 6.57 -25.74 -0.01
C ALA A 246 6.99 -25.10 -1.34
N MET A 247 6.21 -24.15 -1.86
CA MET A 247 6.50 -23.42 -3.09
C MET A 247 7.35 -22.14 -2.85
N SER A 248 7.43 -21.66 -1.62
CA SER A 248 8.25 -20.49 -1.28
C SER A 248 9.71 -20.91 -1.22
N TYR A 249 10.38 -20.85 -2.36
CA TYR A 249 11.84 -20.96 -2.49
C TYR A 249 12.57 -19.71 -1.93
N ASP A 250 12.04 -19.13 -0.86
CA ASP A 250 12.71 -18.03 -0.18
C ASP A 250 13.55 -18.66 0.95
N GLU A 251 14.85 -18.81 0.72
CA GLU A 251 15.81 -19.31 1.71
C GLU A 251 15.69 -18.57 3.05
N ARG A 252 15.32 -17.29 3.02
CA ARG A 252 15.02 -16.49 4.22
C ARG A 252 13.80 -16.99 4.99
N LEU A 253 12.80 -17.54 4.29
CA LEU A 253 11.64 -18.16 4.95
C LEU A 253 12.04 -19.48 5.62
N ALA A 254 12.91 -20.26 4.96
CA ALA A 254 13.44 -21.51 5.51
C ALA A 254 14.39 -21.26 6.70
N GLU A 255 15.25 -20.24 6.64
CA GLU A 255 16.10 -19.82 7.76
C GLU A 255 15.29 -19.29 8.95
N ASN A 256 14.25 -18.47 8.69
CA ASN A 256 13.37 -17.99 9.76
C ASN A 256 12.56 -19.11 10.39
N LEU A 257 12.09 -20.10 9.61
CA LEU A 257 11.39 -21.28 10.14
C LEU A 257 12.33 -22.18 10.99
N GLN A 258 13.61 -22.28 10.65
CA GLN A 258 14.59 -23.03 11.46
C GLN A 258 15.00 -22.29 12.72
N ASN A 259 15.04 -20.97 12.71
CA ASN A 259 15.38 -20.14 13.87
C ASN A 259 14.19 -20.01 14.85
N ASP A 260 12.94 -20.04 14.38
CA ASP A 260 11.75 -19.99 15.23
C ASP A 260 11.55 -21.24 16.07
N ASP A 261 11.98 -22.41 15.60
CA ASP A 261 12.00 -23.65 16.40
C ASP A 261 12.99 -23.58 17.59
N ALA A 262 13.99 -22.71 17.50
CA ALA A 262 15.00 -22.54 18.56
C ALA A 262 14.53 -21.61 19.70
N ASP A 263 13.62 -20.65 19.44
CA ASP A 263 13.14 -19.68 20.42
C ASP A 263 11.76 -20.02 21.04
N GLY A 264 11.16 -21.17 20.68
CA GLY A 264 9.87 -21.60 21.24
C GLY A 264 8.69 -20.69 20.88
N MET A 265 8.85 -19.77 19.93
CA MET A 265 7.77 -18.98 19.35
C MET A 265 7.06 -19.81 18.30
N ILE A 266 6.06 -20.57 18.70
CA ILE A 266 5.10 -21.19 17.77
C ILE A 266 4.39 -20.05 17.05
N LEU A 267 4.86 -19.67 15.86
CA LEU A 267 4.14 -18.80 14.96
C LEU A 267 2.87 -19.54 14.54
N GLU A 268 1.78 -19.31 15.27
CA GLU A 268 0.51 -19.96 15.01
C GLU A 268 0.04 -19.63 13.60
N HIS A 269 -0.09 -20.63 12.74
CA HIS A 269 -0.78 -20.60 11.46
C HIS A 269 -2.29 -20.39 11.67
N ARG A 270 -2.67 -19.25 12.28
CA ARG A 270 -4.05 -18.97 12.60
C ARG A 270 -4.74 -18.14 11.54
N PHE A 271 -6.04 -18.35 11.41
CA PHE A 271 -6.86 -17.53 10.53
C PHE A 271 -6.94 -16.09 11.08
N ARG A 272 -6.47 -15.09 10.33
CA ARG A 272 -6.39 -13.69 10.73
C ARG A 272 -7.72 -12.96 10.55
N TRP A 273 -8.65 -13.19 11.47
CA TRP A 273 -9.96 -12.52 11.48
C TRP A 273 -9.88 -11.01 11.56
N ASP A 274 -8.90 -10.47 12.27
CA ASP A 274 -8.60 -9.05 12.36
C ASP A 274 -8.30 -8.44 11.00
N PHE A 275 -7.45 -9.07 10.20
CA PHE A 275 -7.11 -8.64 8.86
C PHE A 275 -8.27 -8.82 7.86
N LEU A 276 -9.04 -9.89 8.02
CA LEU A 276 -10.23 -10.11 7.20
C LEU A 276 -11.27 -9.01 7.48
N LEU A 277 -11.49 -8.68 8.75
CA LEU A 277 -12.40 -7.60 9.13
C LEU A 277 -11.96 -6.26 8.52
N TYR A 278 -10.68 -5.90 8.66
CA TYR A 278 -10.14 -4.69 8.02
C TYR A 278 -10.37 -4.70 6.51
N SER A 279 -9.99 -5.79 5.83
CA SER A 279 -10.16 -5.93 4.39
C SER A 279 -11.63 -5.85 3.93
N SER A 280 -12.58 -6.26 4.78
CA SER A 280 -14.00 -6.26 4.45
C SER A 280 -14.62 -4.87 4.40
N MET A 281 -14.05 -3.85 5.04
CA MET A 281 -14.67 -2.53 5.17
C MET A 281 -15.02 -1.86 3.83
N PRO A 282 -14.10 -1.74 2.85
CA PRO A 282 -14.44 -1.19 1.54
C PRO A 282 -15.38 -2.11 0.76
N ILE A 283 -15.35 -3.44 0.99
CA ILE A 283 -16.22 -4.41 0.34
C ILE A 283 -17.67 -4.26 0.85
N LEU A 284 -17.86 -4.09 2.16
CA LEU A 284 -19.18 -3.84 2.76
C LEU A 284 -19.77 -2.50 2.26
N LEU A 285 -18.94 -1.46 2.19
CA LEU A 285 -19.34 -0.18 1.62
C LEU A 285 -19.72 -0.34 0.14
N ALA A 286 -18.95 -1.12 -0.62
CA ALA A 286 -19.23 -1.41 -2.03
C ALA A 286 -20.54 -2.19 -2.19
N TRP A 287 -20.76 -3.21 -1.37
CA TRP A 287 -22.01 -3.95 -1.36
C TRP A 287 -23.21 -3.02 -1.15
N TYR A 288 -23.15 -2.16 -0.13
CA TYR A 288 -24.22 -1.18 0.15
C TYR A 288 -24.40 -0.22 -1.03
N THR A 289 -23.32 0.35 -1.54
CA THR A 289 -23.34 1.34 -2.63
C THR A 289 -23.90 0.74 -3.92
N ILE A 290 -23.45 -0.45 -4.31
CA ILE A 290 -23.82 -1.09 -5.59
C ILE A 290 -25.19 -1.76 -5.51
N PHE A 291 -25.43 -2.64 -4.53
CA PHE A 291 -26.62 -3.47 -4.50
C PHE A 291 -27.81 -2.79 -3.81
N LYS A 292 -27.60 -1.98 -2.78
CA LYS A 292 -28.69 -1.28 -2.07
C LYS A 292 -28.97 0.10 -2.63
N ARG A 293 -27.90 0.85 -3.00
CA ARG A 293 -28.04 2.21 -3.50
C ARG A 293 -28.08 2.30 -5.04
N LYS A 294 -27.63 1.26 -5.75
CA LYS A 294 -27.49 1.20 -7.22
C LYS A 294 -26.58 2.29 -7.80
N LEU A 295 -25.57 2.72 -7.01
CA LEU A 295 -24.63 3.76 -7.35
C LEU A 295 -23.27 3.14 -7.71
N TYR A 296 -22.91 3.20 -8.99
CA TYR A 296 -21.61 2.76 -9.47
C TYR A 296 -21.31 3.32 -10.86
N ASN A 297 -20.05 3.33 -11.21
CA ASN A 297 -19.56 3.62 -12.56
C ASN A 297 -18.40 2.69 -12.91
N ASN A 298 -17.95 2.75 -14.17
CA ASN A 298 -16.88 1.87 -14.67
C ASN A 298 -15.55 2.07 -13.93
N THR A 299 -15.25 3.30 -13.49
CA THR A 299 -14.06 3.61 -12.69
C THR A 299 -14.12 2.91 -11.35
N TYR A 300 -15.24 3.03 -10.63
CA TYR A 300 -15.41 2.37 -9.33
C TYR A 300 -15.35 0.85 -9.44
N LEU A 301 -15.97 0.28 -10.48
CA LEU A 301 -15.93 -1.17 -10.70
C LEU A 301 -14.51 -1.67 -11.01
N LEU A 302 -13.70 -0.91 -11.74
CA LEU A 302 -12.31 -1.28 -12.00
C LEU A 302 -11.46 -1.23 -10.72
N LEU A 303 -11.60 -0.16 -9.92
CA LEU A 303 -10.91 -0.02 -8.63
C LEU A 303 -11.29 -1.16 -7.68
N LEU A 304 -12.59 -1.39 -7.52
CA LEU A 304 -13.14 -2.44 -6.65
C LEU A 304 -12.68 -3.83 -7.08
N GLY A 305 -12.76 -4.13 -8.39
CA GLY A 305 -12.35 -5.44 -8.91
C GLY A 305 -10.84 -5.68 -8.73
N THR A 306 -10.00 -4.68 -9.00
CA THR A 306 -8.56 -4.77 -8.74
C THR A 306 -8.29 -5.10 -7.28
N TYR A 307 -8.97 -4.42 -6.35
CA TYR A 307 -8.88 -4.69 -4.93
C TYR A 307 -9.37 -6.11 -4.59
N MET A 308 -10.61 -6.46 -4.97
CA MET A 308 -11.24 -7.70 -4.54
C MET A 308 -10.56 -8.94 -5.10
N TYR A 309 -10.11 -8.93 -6.36
CA TYR A 309 -9.39 -10.07 -6.93
C TYR A 309 -8.02 -10.27 -6.29
N ALA A 310 -7.25 -9.21 -6.06
CA ALA A 310 -5.99 -9.30 -5.31
C ALA A 310 -6.21 -9.76 -3.87
N ASN A 311 -7.25 -9.22 -3.20
CA ASN A 311 -7.59 -9.58 -1.82
C ASN A 311 -8.11 -11.02 -1.71
N SER A 312 -8.82 -11.54 -2.72
CA SER A 312 -9.24 -12.95 -2.75
C SER A 312 -8.06 -13.92 -2.74
N VAL A 313 -6.98 -13.58 -3.46
CA VAL A 313 -5.74 -14.39 -3.43
C VAL A 313 -5.10 -14.34 -2.05
N TRP A 314 -5.04 -13.16 -1.41
CA TRP A 314 -4.56 -13.07 -0.04
C TRP A 314 -5.42 -13.88 0.94
N VAL A 315 -6.75 -13.84 0.80
CA VAL A 315 -7.67 -14.60 1.68
C VAL A 315 -7.41 -16.10 1.60
N LEU A 316 -7.02 -16.63 0.43
CA LEU A 316 -6.59 -18.03 0.31
C LEU A 316 -5.32 -18.33 1.13
N ALA A 317 -4.42 -17.35 1.22
CA ALA A 317 -3.16 -17.43 1.96
C ALA A 317 -3.22 -16.81 3.36
N ILE A 318 -4.41 -16.60 3.94
CA ILE A 318 -4.62 -15.82 5.17
C ILE A 318 -3.96 -16.44 6.41
N ARG A 319 -3.67 -17.74 6.36
CA ARG A 319 -3.01 -18.51 7.43
C ARG A 319 -1.49 -18.56 7.27
N ALA A 320 -0.97 -18.13 6.12
CA ALA A 320 0.46 -18.20 5.82
C ALA A 320 1.26 -17.30 6.78
N ILE A 321 2.44 -17.76 7.16
CA ILE A 321 3.43 -16.95 7.88
C ILE A 321 3.70 -15.69 7.03
N PHE A 322 3.76 -14.52 7.66
CA PHE A 322 3.87 -13.23 6.95
C PHE A 322 2.75 -12.94 5.94
N SER A 323 1.53 -13.48 6.16
CA SER A 323 0.35 -13.20 5.30
C SER A 323 0.08 -11.71 5.13
N ASN A 324 0.51 -10.84 6.06
CA ASN A 324 0.44 -9.39 5.95
C ASN A 324 1.20 -8.86 4.71
N ARG A 325 2.34 -9.46 4.33
CA ARG A 325 3.09 -9.05 3.12
C ARG A 325 2.26 -9.28 1.84
N ILE A 326 1.50 -10.38 1.79
CA ILE A 326 0.58 -10.67 0.68
C ILE A 326 -0.65 -9.74 0.76
N ALA A 327 -1.17 -9.47 1.96
CA ALA A 327 -2.28 -8.55 2.17
C ALA A 327 -1.98 -7.15 1.62
N TYR A 328 -0.76 -6.65 1.82
CA TYR A 328 -0.32 -5.34 1.32
C TYR A 328 -0.46 -5.19 -0.20
N LEU A 329 -0.38 -6.30 -0.96
CA LEU A 329 -0.59 -6.31 -2.41
C LEU A 329 -2.05 -6.07 -2.83
N SER A 330 -2.97 -6.06 -1.90
CA SER A 330 -4.36 -5.60 -2.10
C SER A 330 -4.64 -4.31 -1.34
N TRP A 331 -4.11 -4.16 -0.13
CA TRP A 331 -4.41 -3.02 0.74
C TRP A 331 -3.85 -1.69 0.23
N PHE A 332 -2.86 -1.70 -0.66
CA PHE A 332 -2.32 -0.46 -1.24
C PHE A 332 -3.40 0.39 -1.95
N ILE A 333 -4.42 -0.24 -2.53
CA ILE A 333 -5.54 0.43 -3.22
C ILE A 333 -6.79 0.54 -2.34
N TYR A 334 -6.83 -0.11 -1.17
CA TYR A 334 -7.91 -0.06 -0.18
C TYR A 334 -8.41 1.37 0.10
N PRO A 335 -7.53 2.35 0.42
CA PRO A 335 -7.98 3.71 0.73
C PRO A 335 -8.71 4.37 -0.43
N ILE A 336 -8.28 4.11 -1.66
CA ILE A 336 -8.90 4.64 -2.87
C ILE A 336 -10.28 4.00 -3.09
N VAL A 337 -10.40 2.67 -2.92
CA VAL A 337 -11.68 1.95 -3.04
C VAL A 337 -12.67 2.38 -1.97
N LEU A 338 -12.20 2.64 -0.74
CA LEU A 338 -13.03 3.16 0.36
C LEU A 338 -13.50 4.58 0.07
N ALA A 339 -12.60 5.47 -0.37
CA ALA A 339 -12.87 6.89 -0.52
C ALA A 339 -13.67 7.21 -1.79
N TYR A 340 -13.38 6.55 -2.91
CA TYR A 340 -13.95 6.90 -4.22
C TYR A 340 -15.48 6.99 -4.22
N PRO A 341 -16.25 6.00 -3.72
CA PRO A 341 -17.71 6.09 -3.73
C PRO A 341 -18.23 7.21 -2.83
N LEU A 342 -17.57 7.47 -1.70
CA LEU A 342 -17.96 8.55 -0.78
C LEU A 342 -17.76 9.94 -1.38
N LEU A 343 -16.81 10.09 -2.27
CA LEU A 343 -16.46 11.37 -2.91
C LEU A 343 -17.23 11.61 -4.22
N ASN A 344 -17.66 10.53 -4.89
CA ASN A 344 -18.27 10.62 -6.21
C ASN A 344 -19.78 10.31 -6.25
N PHE A 345 -20.33 9.71 -5.18
CA PHE A 345 -21.75 9.39 -5.09
C PHE A 345 -22.33 9.84 -3.75
N GLU A 346 -23.60 10.19 -3.74
CA GLU A 346 -24.34 10.40 -2.50
C GLU A 346 -24.77 9.04 -1.91
N VAL A 347 -23.79 8.31 -1.34
CA VAL A 347 -23.98 6.95 -0.80
C VAL A 347 -25.04 6.94 0.31
N PHE A 348 -24.99 7.89 1.23
CA PHE A 348 -25.93 7.98 2.36
C PHE A 348 -27.03 8.99 2.05
N LYS A 349 -28.30 8.57 2.17
CA LYS A 349 -29.46 9.45 1.94
C LYS A 349 -29.53 10.65 2.90
N LYS A 350 -29.05 10.47 4.15
CA LYS A 350 -29.04 11.52 5.17
C LYS A 350 -27.63 11.71 5.70
N ASN A 351 -27.24 12.96 5.88
CA ASN A 351 -25.95 13.34 6.49
C ASN A 351 -24.73 12.74 5.78
N HIS A 352 -24.77 12.66 4.44
CA HIS A 352 -23.69 12.03 3.64
C HIS A 352 -22.33 12.63 3.97
N SER A 353 -22.18 13.96 3.95
CA SER A 353 -20.90 14.63 4.23
C SER A 353 -20.39 14.35 5.64
N LYS A 354 -21.27 14.39 6.66
CA LYS A 354 -20.89 14.05 8.05
C LYS A 354 -20.39 12.61 8.17
N LYS A 355 -21.09 11.66 7.54
CA LYS A 355 -20.68 10.25 7.54
C LYS A 355 -19.36 10.03 6.79
N THR A 356 -19.16 10.73 5.66
CA THR A 356 -17.89 10.70 4.92
C THR A 356 -16.74 11.24 5.78
N ALA A 357 -16.96 12.35 6.50
CA ALA A 357 -15.98 12.89 7.43
C ALA A 357 -15.65 11.92 8.57
N LEU A 358 -16.66 11.24 9.14
CA LEU A 358 -16.46 10.23 10.17
C LEU A 358 -15.69 9.01 9.65
N ILE A 359 -15.95 8.57 8.40
CA ILE A 359 -15.21 7.46 7.79
C ILE A 359 -13.75 7.84 7.56
N LEU A 360 -13.46 9.08 7.13
CA LEU A 360 -12.09 9.58 7.02
C LEU A 360 -11.38 9.55 8.39
N LEU A 361 -12.05 10.03 9.43
CA LEU A 361 -11.49 10.04 10.78
C LEU A 361 -11.28 8.60 11.31
N ALA A 362 -12.24 7.70 11.10
CA ALA A 362 -12.15 6.31 11.50
C ALA A 362 -11.03 5.56 10.75
N HIS A 363 -10.85 5.85 9.46
CA HIS A 363 -9.77 5.27 8.67
C HIS A 363 -8.39 5.66 9.22
N PHE A 364 -8.18 6.93 9.53
CA PHE A 364 -6.95 7.38 10.19
C PHE A 364 -6.86 6.90 11.65
N GLY A 365 -8.00 6.87 12.37
CA GLY A 365 -8.07 6.35 13.75
C GLY A 365 -7.63 4.89 13.84
N PHE A 366 -7.95 4.07 12.86
CA PHE A 366 -7.46 2.69 12.78
C PHE A 366 -5.93 2.63 12.69
N THR A 367 -5.31 3.48 11.86
CA THR A 367 -3.85 3.62 11.79
C THR A 367 -3.26 4.02 13.16
N THR A 368 -3.91 4.93 13.86
CA THR A 368 -3.52 5.36 15.21
C THR A 368 -3.58 4.21 16.22
N ILE A 369 -4.68 3.44 16.20
CA ILE A 369 -4.85 2.29 17.11
C ILE A 369 -3.77 1.24 16.87
N LEU A 370 -3.49 0.90 15.60
CA LEU A 370 -2.42 -0.04 15.27
C LEU A 370 -1.05 0.43 15.77
N TRP A 371 -0.78 1.72 15.70
CA TRP A 371 0.46 2.28 16.22
C TRP A 371 0.56 2.21 17.75
N LEU A 372 -0.55 2.41 18.45
CA LEU A 372 -0.57 2.37 19.93
C LEU A 372 -0.49 0.93 20.48
N LEU A 373 -0.86 -0.06 19.68
CA LEU A 373 -0.88 -1.47 20.07
C LEU A 373 0.40 -2.23 19.66
N GLY A 374 1.20 -1.70 18.75
CA GLY A 374 2.44 -2.32 18.27
C GLY A 374 3.67 -1.63 18.71
#